data_0887590f860d77a16aa590764696f76b
#
_entry.id   0887590f860d77a16aa590764696f76b
#
_cell.length_a   1.000
_cell.length_b   1.000
_cell.length_c   1.000
_cell.angle_alpha   90.00
_cell.angle_beta   90.00
_cell.angle_gamma   90.00
#
_symmetry.space_group_name_H-M   'P 1'
#
loop_
_entity.id
_entity.type
_entity.pdbx_description
1 polymer ?
#
loop_
_entity_poly.entity_id
_entity_poly.type
_entity_poly.pdbx_seq_one_letter_code
_entity_poly.pdbx_strand_id
1 'polypeptide(L)'
;MHLSVRHSQINGETAVPGSKSHTIRALAIASLAKGPSIIKAPLVSDDTLSCLSAACALGAWIRRGDDSLWQVIGTGGRMIEPARPLDMGNSGTGLRIFSALASLSSSPISFGGDESLQKRPMEPLLAALNDLGAKTESDGGHCPLTVTGPIRGGETSVDGTSSQYLSALLLAAPLAEGDTILNVPFLNEVPYVEMTLAWLKRQNINLKYNKNYTRFHVIGGQQFKPFNETIPGDFSTAAFPLAAAIVTGGGILIRNLDFNDPQGDKAFVDLARRMGADIETGPGFARVKPGPVKLHSAELDLNSTPDLLPILSVVAACADGITVLKNVAQARLKETDRIAVMAHELRKMGIRVEEFEDGMAVTGGKLKPAHVDSFRDHRVAMSLAIAGMTCGADEKEPTVIDSAESIGVTYPTFIDDFSRLGADFYAV
;
A
#
# COMPACT_ATOMS: atom_id res chain seq x y z
N MET A 1 4.13 -20.62 5.64
CA MET A 1 4.65 -20.99 4.31
C MET A 1 6.11 -20.58 4.21
N HIS A 2 6.97 -21.48 3.74
CA HIS A 2 8.34 -21.13 3.38
C HIS A 2 8.44 -21.04 1.86
N LEU A 3 9.12 -20.02 1.35
CA LEU A 3 9.41 -19.89 -0.08
C LEU A 3 10.91 -20.08 -0.30
N SER A 4 11.27 -21.13 -1.01
CA SER A 4 12.63 -21.39 -1.46
C SER A 4 12.87 -20.75 -2.81
N VAL A 5 13.97 -20.00 -2.96
CA VAL A 5 14.31 -19.26 -4.16
C VAL A 5 15.73 -19.59 -4.58
N ARG A 6 15.91 -19.93 -5.84
CA ARG A 6 17.24 -20.15 -6.46
C ARG A 6 17.56 -19.07 -7.47
N HIS A 7 18.85 -19.01 -7.85
CA HIS A 7 19.30 -18.17 -8.94
C HIS A 7 18.43 -18.39 -10.17
N SER A 8 17.84 -17.31 -10.68
CA SER A 8 16.95 -17.37 -11.83
C SER A 8 16.80 -16.00 -12.48
N GLN A 9 16.30 -15.98 -13.70
CA GLN A 9 16.09 -14.79 -14.49
C GLN A 9 14.67 -14.79 -15.05
N ILE A 10 13.95 -13.69 -14.95
CA ILE A 10 12.62 -13.58 -15.54
C ILE A 10 12.67 -13.01 -16.94
N ASN A 11 11.82 -13.56 -17.82
CA ASN A 11 11.62 -13.05 -19.17
C ASN A 11 10.14 -13.20 -19.57
N GLY A 12 9.60 -12.20 -20.26
CA GLY A 12 8.25 -12.31 -20.83
C GLY A 12 7.38 -11.07 -20.64
N GLU A 13 6.08 -11.32 -20.55
CA GLU A 13 5.07 -10.28 -20.41
C GLU A 13 4.11 -10.67 -19.28
N THR A 14 3.70 -9.67 -18.49
CA THR A 14 2.67 -9.82 -17.45
C THR A 14 1.86 -8.54 -17.31
N ALA A 15 0.69 -8.67 -16.66
CA ALA A 15 -0.08 -7.53 -16.19
C ALA A 15 -0.11 -7.59 -14.66
N VAL A 16 0.03 -6.44 -14.02
CA VAL A 16 -0.08 -6.37 -12.55
C VAL A 16 -1.54 -6.29 -12.13
N PRO A 17 -1.88 -6.81 -10.94
CA PRO A 17 -3.23 -6.70 -10.39
C PRO A 17 -3.61 -5.23 -10.15
N GLY A 18 -4.90 -5.01 -9.92
CA GLY A 18 -5.43 -3.69 -9.57
C GLY A 18 -4.83 -3.15 -8.28
N SER A 19 -4.72 -1.81 -8.19
CA SER A 19 -4.14 -1.16 -7.02
C SER A 19 -4.97 -1.39 -5.75
N LYS A 20 -4.31 -1.91 -4.69
CA LYS A 20 -4.88 -2.07 -3.35
C LYS A 20 -5.47 -0.75 -2.85
N SER A 21 -4.70 0.31 -2.92
CA SER A 21 -5.06 1.63 -2.41
C SER A 21 -6.26 2.24 -3.14
N HIS A 22 -6.37 2.03 -4.45
CA HIS A 22 -7.56 2.42 -5.22
C HIS A 22 -8.76 1.54 -4.92
N THR A 23 -8.58 0.22 -4.82
CA THR A 23 -9.66 -0.74 -4.51
C THR A 23 -10.34 -0.40 -3.18
N ILE A 24 -9.56 -0.14 -2.11
CA ILE A 24 -10.11 0.20 -0.79
C ILE A 24 -10.87 1.54 -0.86
N ARG A 25 -10.34 2.56 -1.54
CA ARG A 25 -11.02 3.86 -1.72
C ARG A 25 -12.31 3.74 -2.54
N ALA A 26 -12.26 3.03 -3.64
CA ALA A 26 -13.43 2.75 -4.47
C ALA A 26 -14.52 2.04 -3.66
N LEU A 27 -14.15 1.02 -2.91
CA LEU A 27 -15.08 0.27 -2.07
C LEU A 27 -15.69 1.15 -0.97
N ALA A 28 -14.87 1.96 -0.28
CA ALA A 28 -15.33 2.90 0.75
C ALA A 28 -16.37 3.88 0.19
N ILE A 29 -16.09 4.50 -0.96
CA ILE A 29 -17.02 5.42 -1.63
C ILE A 29 -18.27 4.69 -2.11
N ALA A 30 -18.12 3.53 -2.76
CA ALA A 30 -19.24 2.75 -3.28
C ALA A 30 -20.17 2.27 -2.16
N SER A 31 -19.62 1.88 -0.99
CA SER A 31 -20.41 1.42 0.16
C SER A 31 -21.29 2.51 0.77
N LEU A 32 -20.95 3.78 0.59
CA LEU A 32 -21.69 4.93 1.07
C LEU A 32 -22.49 5.64 -0.04
N ALA A 33 -22.29 5.30 -1.30
CA ALA A 33 -23.04 5.89 -2.41
C ALA A 33 -24.52 5.52 -2.36
N LYS A 34 -25.37 6.39 -2.91
CA LYS A 34 -26.81 6.14 -3.02
C LYS A 34 -27.14 5.44 -4.33
N GLY A 35 -27.04 4.12 -4.36
CA GLY A 35 -27.37 3.29 -5.53
C GLY A 35 -26.23 2.36 -5.95
N PRO A 36 -26.32 1.69 -7.11
CA PRO A 36 -25.39 0.68 -7.56
C PRO A 36 -24.12 1.27 -8.18
N SER A 37 -22.97 0.82 -7.69
CA SER A 37 -21.65 1.08 -8.28
C SER A 37 -21.06 -0.19 -8.85
N ILE A 38 -20.17 -0.06 -9.83
CA ILE A 38 -19.41 -1.16 -10.45
C ILE A 38 -17.92 -0.83 -10.30
N ILE A 39 -17.19 -1.73 -9.65
CA ILE A 39 -15.73 -1.68 -9.52
C ILE A 39 -15.18 -2.81 -10.40
N LYS A 40 -14.46 -2.46 -11.46
CA LYS A 40 -13.82 -3.40 -12.40
C LYS A 40 -12.37 -3.59 -12.04
N ALA A 41 -11.86 -4.79 -12.23
CA ALA A 41 -10.48 -5.19 -11.92
C ALA A 41 -10.03 -4.78 -10.48
N PRO A 42 -10.88 -4.95 -9.42
CA PRO A 42 -10.42 -4.71 -8.06
C PRO A 42 -9.31 -5.67 -7.71
N LEU A 43 -8.41 -5.28 -6.83
CA LEU A 43 -7.53 -6.26 -6.19
C LEU A 43 -8.37 -7.18 -5.30
N VAL A 44 -8.23 -8.49 -5.47
CA VAL A 44 -8.80 -9.51 -4.60
C VAL A 44 -7.68 -10.07 -3.73
N SER A 45 -7.57 -9.59 -2.51
CA SER A 45 -6.53 -9.95 -1.54
C SER A 45 -7.10 -9.87 -0.12
N ASP A 46 -6.38 -10.38 0.86
CA ASP A 46 -6.83 -10.39 2.25
C ASP A 46 -7.23 -9.00 2.75
N ASP A 47 -6.42 -7.97 2.49
CA ASP A 47 -6.71 -6.58 2.87
C ASP A 47 -8.01 -6.06 2.26
N THR A 48 -8.24 -6.33 0.98
CA THR A 48 -9.42 -5.82 0.28
C THR A 48 -10.67 -6.62 0.61
N LEU A 49 -10.52 -7.91 0.92
CA LEU A 49 -11.60 -8.78 1.38
C LEU A 49 -12.05 -8.45 2.81
N SER A 50 -11.11 -8.09 3.71
CA SER A 50 -11.44 -7.58 5.04
C SER A 50 -12.26 -6.29 4.93
N CYS A 51 -11.86 -5.36 4.05
CA CYS A 51 -12.62 -4.13 3.78
C CYS A 51 -14.00 -4.42 3.18
N LEU A 52 -14.11 -5.40 2.27
CA LEU A 52 -15.38 -5.82 1.67
C LEU A 52 -16.31 -6.39 2.75
N SER A 53 -15.79 -7.24 3.63
CA SER A 53 -16.54 -7.81 4.75
C SER A 53 -17.04 -6.71 5.69
N ALA A 54 -16.19 -5.72 6.00
CA ALA A 54 -16.57 -4.56 6.80
C ALA A 54 -17.69 -3.74 6.12
N ALA A 55 -17.57 -3.46 4.83
CA ALA A 55 -18.60 -2.74 4.07
C ALA A 55 -19.96 -3.48 4.08
N CYS A 56 -19.95 -4.81 3.91
CA CYS A 56 -21.16 -5.63 4.01
C CYS A 56 -21.78 -5.58 5.41
N ALA A 57 -20.95 -5.69 6.45
CA ALA A 57 -21.42 -5.65 7.83
C ALA A 57 -22.00 -4.26 8.20
N LEU A 58 -21.54 -3.19 7.56
CA LEU A 58 -22.09 -1.84 7.70
C LEU A 58 -23.33 -1.58 6.83
N GLY A 59 -23.82 -2.59 6.09
CA GLY A 59 -25.10 -2.55 5.36
C GLY A 59 -24.99 -2.39 3.85
N ALA A 60 -23.81 -2.32 3.26
CA ALA A 60 -23.68 -2.37 1.82
C ALA A 60 -23.97 -3.79 1.30
N TRP A 61 -24.70 -3.89 0.19
CA TRP A 61 -24.86 -5.16 -0.50
C TRP A 61 -23.80 -5.28 -1.60
N ILE A 62 -23.02 -6.36 -1.54
CA ILE A 62 -21.92 -6.56 -2.49
C ILE A 62 -22.04 -7.93 -3.14
N ARG A 63 -22.09 -7.94 -4.47
CA ARG A 63 -21.96 -9.14 -5.28
C ARG A 63 -20.60 -9.15 -5.95
N ARG A 64 -19.81 -10.16 -5.62
CA ARG A 64 -18.62 -10.49 -6.40
C ARG A 64 -19.08 -11.30 -7.61
N GLY A 65 -18.70 -10.84 -8.82
CA GLY A 65 -18.79 -11.65 -10.03
C GLY A 65 -17.69 -12.72 -10.02
N ASP A 66 -16.99 -12.80 -11.10
CA ASP A 66 -15.64 -13.35 -11.10
C ASP A 66 -14.68 -12.35 -10.40
N ASP A 67 -13.40 -12.70 -10.27
CA ASP A 67 -12.41 -11.86 -9.59
C ASP A 67 -12.16 -10.50 -10.28
N SER A 68 -12.83 -10.26 -11.41
CA SER A 68 -12.67 -9.04 -12.21
C SER A 68 -13.71 -7.95 -11.92
N LEU A 69 -14.77 -8.24 -11.11
CA LEU A 69 -15.89 -7.31 -10.97
C LEU A 69 -16.58 -7.39 -9.61
N TRP A 70 -16.74 -6.23 -8.94
CA TRP A 70 -17.59 -6.07 -7.78
C TRP A 70 -18.77 -5.14 -8.09
N GLN A 71 -19.98 -5.60 -7.83
CA GLN A 71 -21.20 -4.80 -7.85
C GLN A 71 -21.54 -4.41 -6.41
N VAL A 72 -21.62 -3.12 -6.12
CA VAL A 72 -21.84 -2.59 -4.78
C VAL A 72 -23.10 -1.74 -4.79
N ILE A 73 -24.10 -2.09 -3.97
CA ILE A 73 -25.23 -1.22 -3.64
C ILE A 73 -24.93 -0.61 -2.28
N GLY A 74 -24.64 0.68 -2.29
CA GLY A 74 -24.26 1.41 -1.09
C GLY A 74 -25.46 1.80 -0.22
N THR A 75 -25.15 2.17 1.02
CA THR A 75 -26.14 2.50 2.08
C THR A 75 -26.74 3.90 1.94
N GLY A 76 -26.20 4.76 1.05
CA GLY A 76 -26.56 6.18 0.98
C GLY A 76 -26.17 6.96 2.23
N GLY A 77 -25.12 6.53 2.93
CA GLY A 77 -24.62 7.11 4.18
C GLY A 77 -25.33 6.58 5.44
N ARG A 78 -26.29 5.67 5.32
CA ARG A 78 -27.00 5.06 6.47
C ARG A 78 -26.40 3.71 6.81
N MET A 79 -25.45 3.70 7.69
CA MET A 79 -24.83 2.46 8.17
C MET A 79 -25.69 1.78 9.22
N ILE A 80 -25.61 0.46 9.29
CA ILE A 80 -26.21 -0.36 10.36
C ILE A 80 -25.12 -0.74 11.36
N GLU A 81 -25.55 -0.99 12.61
CA GLU A 81 -24.65 -1.52 13.63
C GLU A 81 -24.29 -2.98 13.32
N PRO A 82 -23.00 -3.32 13.22
CA PRO A 82 -22.57 -4.68 12.98
C PRO A 82 -22.86 -5.58 14.21
N ALA A 83 -23.28 -6.83 13.96
CA ALA A 83 -23.52 -7.79 15.04
C ALA A 83 -22.26 -8.23 15.80
N ARG A 84 -21.07 -7.97 15.24
CA ARG A 84 -19.75 -8.34 15.79
C ARG A 84 -18.74 -7.26 15.45
N PRO A 85 -17.61 -7.15 16.21
CA PRO A 85 -16.49 -6.32 15.80
C PRO A 85 -16.05 -6.63 14.38
N LEU A 86 -15.70 -5.60 13.64
CA LEU A 86 -15.20 -5.71 12.27
C LEU A 86 -13.73 -6.14 12.30
N ASP A 87 -13.45 -7.32 11.77
CA ASP A 87 -12.06 -7.81 11.64
C ASP A 87 -11.43 -7.24 10.37
N MET A 88 -10.41 -6.41 10.55
CA MET A 88 -9.68 -5.77 9.46
C MET A 88 -8.44 -6.57 9.04
N GLY A 89 -8.19 -7.75 9.63
CA GLY A 89 -7.03 -8.58 9.37
C GLY A 89 -5.73 -7.80 9.56
N ASN A 90 -4.92 -7.68 8.51
CA ASN A 90 -3.69 -6.86 8.50
C ASN A 90 -3.87 -5.50 7.82
N SER A 91 -5.11 -5.13 7.40
CA SER A 91 -5.37 -3.96 6.57
C SER A 91 -5.30 -2.64 7.33
N GLY A 92 -4.13 -2.02 7.43
CA GLY A 92 -3.96 -0.71 8.06
C GLY A 92 -4.73 0.41 7.35
N THR A 93 -4.72 0.42 6.02
CA THR A 93 -5.49 1.38 5.21
C THR A 93 -6.99 1.17 5.41
N GLY A 94 -7.43 -0.09 5.41
CA GLY A 94 -8.82 -0.45 5.68
C GLY A 94 -9.26 -0.01 7.06
N LEU A 95 -8.52 -0.34 8.11
CA LEU A 95 -8.84 0.05 9.49
C LEU A 95 -9.04 1.56 9.59
N ARG A 96 -8.10 2.36 9.09
CA ARG A 96 -8.17 3.83 9.20
C ARG A 96 -9.34 4.42 8.42
N ILE A 97 -9.54 4.00 7.18
CA ILE A 97 -10.66 4.49 6.35
C ILE A 97 -12.00 4.08 6.98
N PHE A 98 -12.19 2.80 7.30
CA PHE A 98 -13.47 2.34 7.83
C PHE A 98 -13.77 2.84 9.25
N SER A 99 -12.74 3.10 10.08
CA SER A 99 -12.93 3.78 11.38
C SER A 99 -13.43 5.22 11.20
N ALA A 100 -12.88 5.96 10.22
CA ALA A 100 -13.38 7.29 9.89
C ALA A 100 -14.80 7.24 9.31
N LEU A 101 -15.13 6.26 8.47
CA LEU A 101 -16.50 6.09 7.97
C LEU A 101 -17.47 5.71 9.10
N ALA A 102 -17.04 4.88 10.05
CA ALA A 102 -17.85 4.51 11.22
C ALA A 102 -18.27 5.72 12.04
N SER A 103 -17.47 6.79 12.05
CA SER A 103 -17.81 8.03 12.73
C SER A 103 -19.02 8.79 12.14
N LEU A 104 -19.59 8.31 11.04
CA LEU A 104 -20.85 8.82 10.47
C LEU A 104 -22.08 8.15 11.08
N SER A 105 -21.91 7.07 11.86
CA SER A 105 -22.99 6.33 12.52
C SER A 105 -23.17 6.76 13.97
N SER A 106 -24.41 6.88 14.43
CA SER A 106 -24.72 7.09 15.85
C SER A 106 -24.59 5.82 16.71
N SER A 107 -24.49 4.64 16.09
CA SER A 107 -24.24 3.38 16.80
C SER A 107 -22.73 3.14 16.99
N PRO A 108 -22.34 2.47 18.09
CA PRO A 108 -20.95 2.09 18.30
C PRO A 108 -20.53 1.01 17.29
N ILE A 109 -19.39 1.23 16.64
CA ILE A 109 -18.79 0.28 15.69
C ILE A 109 -17.39 -0.06 16.18
N SER A 110 -17.18 -1.35 16.48
CA SER A 110 -15.91 -1.85 17.01
C SER A 110 -15.09 -2.52 15.91
N PHE A 111 -13.77 -2.39 16.00
CA PHE A 111 -12.80 -2.92 15.06
C PHE A 111 -11.75 -3.77 15.77
N GLY A 112 -11.36 -4.85 15.11
CA GLY A 112 -10.25 -5.73 15.47
C GLY A 112 -9.31 -5.94 14.29
N GLY A 113 -8.25 -6.69 14.52
CA GLY A 113 -7.28 -7.09 13.52
C GLY A 113 -6.21 -8.00 14.12
N ASP A 114 -5.23 -8.39 13.29
CA ASP A 114 -4.15 -9.27 13.71
C ASP A 114 -3.13 -8.57 14.64
N GLU A 115 -2.17 -9.33 15.17
CA GLU A 115 -1.14 -8.82 16.08
C GLU A 115 -0.28 -7.69 15.48
N SER A 116 -0.07 -7.70 14.15
CA SER A 116 0.67 -6.64 13.46
C SER A 116 -0.18 -5.37 13.39
N LEU A 117 -1.45 -5.48 13.04
CA LEU A 117 -2.36 -4.33 12.96
C LEU A 117 -2.58 -3.69 14.33
N GLN A 118 -2.67 -4.50 15.40
CA GLN A 118 -2.83 -4.02 16.78
C GLN A 118 -1.66 -3.17 17.28
N LYS A 119 -0.47 -3.30 16.70
CA LYS A 119 0.71 -2.49 17.06
C LYS A 119 0.78 -1.15 16.33
N ARG A 120 -0.05 -0.95 15.28
CA ARG A 120 0.01 0.27 14.47
C ARG A 120 -0.76 1.40 15.12
N PRO A 121 -0.19 2.62 15.18
CA PRO A 121 -0.82 3.75 15.84
C PRO A 121 -2.13 4.17 15.13
N MET A 122 -3.14 4.45 15.95
CA MET A 122 -4.45 4.98 15.53
C MET A 122 -4.76 6.33 16.19
N GLU A 123 -4.05 6.66 17.28
CA GLU A 123 -4.31 7.85 18.10
C GLU A 123 -4.46 9.15 17.30
N PRO A 124 -3.62 9.47 16.27
CA PRO A 124 -3.79 10.71 15.54
C PRO A 124 -5.14 10.82 14.80
N LEU A 125 -5.66 9.69 14.30
CA LEU A 125 -6.98 9.65 13.67
C LEU A 125 -8.09 9.75 14.72
N LEU A 126 -7.96 9.02 15.83
CA LEU A 126 -8.99 8.99 16.89
C LEU A 126 -9.14 10.34 17.55
N ALA A 127 -8.03 11.04 17.82
CA ALA A 127 -8.03 12.42 18.33
C ALA A 127 -8.78 13.37 17.39
N ALA A 128 -8.45 13.33 16.10
CA ALA A 128 -9.14 14.16 15.10
C ALA A 128 -10.64 13.86 14.99
N LEU A 129 -11.05 12.59 15.08
CA LEU A 129 -12.46 12.20 15.08
C LEU A 129 -13.20 12.72 16.35
N ASN A 130 -12.54 12.69 17.52
CA ASN A 130 -13.08 13.24 18.76
C ASN A 130 -13.28 14.76 18.66
N ASP A 131 -12.30 15.50 18.09
CA ASP A 131 -12.42 16.93 17.85
C ASP A 131 -13.63 17.26 16.96
N LEU A 132 -13.93 16.40 15.99
CA LEU A 132 -15.05 16.56 15.06
C LEU A 132 -16.40 16.08 15.65
N GLY A 133 -16.43 15.61 16.90
CA GLY A 133 -17.64 15.29 17.63
C GLY A 133 -17.98 13.79 17.73
N ALA A 134 -17.14 12.90 17.26
CA ALA A 134 -17.25 11.47 17.53
C ALA A 134 -16.78 11.15 18.97
N LYS A 135 -17.11 9.95 19.44
CA LYS A 135 -16.53 9.35 20.65
C LYS A 135 -15.73 8.13 20.22
N THR A 136 -14.47 8.07 20.64
CA THR A 136 -13.61 6.92 20.36
C THR A 136 -13.12 6.26 21.64
N GLU A 137 -12.99 4.95 21.62
CA GLU A 137 -12.41 4.13 22.67
C GLU A 137 -11.37 3.21 22.02
N SER A 138 -10.20 3.03 22.64
CA SER A 138 -9.10 2.22 22.09
C SER A 138 -8.21 1.67 23.17
N ASP A 139 -7.41 0.68 22.85
CA ASP A 139 -6.35 0.17 23.72
C ASP A 139 -5.08 1.00 23.52
N GLY A 140 -4.91 2.03 24.35
CA GLY A 140 -3.74 2.91 24.31
C GLY A 140 -3.48 3.58 22.96
N GLY A 141 -4.53 3.95 22.22
CA GLY A 141 -4.42 4.56 20.90
C GLY A 141 -4.20 3.55 19.76
N HIS A 142 -4.49 2.27 20.01
CA HIS A 142 -4.31 1.17 19.07
C HIS A 142 -5.63 0.37 18.93
N CYS A 143 -5.64 -0.58 18.00
CA CYS A 143 -6.70 -1.58 17.86
C CYS A 143 -6.53 -2.67 18.96
N PRO A 144 -7.61 -3.21 19.59
CA PRO A 144 -9.02 -2.98 19.23
C PRO A 144 -9.51 -1.58 19.60
N LEU A 145 -10.46 -1.09 18.82
CA LEU A 145 -11.02 0.24 19.01
C LEU A 145 -12.52 0.29 18.70
N THR A 146 -13.21 1.28 19.24
CA THR A 146 -14.63 1.54 18.96
C THR A 146 -14.81 3.01 18.60
N VAL A 147 -15.61 3.27 17.57
CA VAL A 147 -15.96 4.62 17.11
C VAL A 147 -17.48 4.78 17.15
N THR A 148 -17.94 5.87 17.75
CA THR A 148 -19.35 6.27 17.79
C THR A 148 -19.49 7.72 17.34
N GLY A 149 -20.24 7.96 16.27
CA GLY A 149 -20.55 9.29 15.75
C GLY A 149 -21.94 9.79 16.17
N PRO A 150 -22.57 10.66 15.38
CA PRO A 150 -22.06 11.19 14.12
C PRO A 150 -21.05 12.33 14.30
N ILE A 151 -20.06 12.43 13.41
CA ILE A 151 -19.23 13.64 13.34
C ILE A 151 -20.08 14.81 12.85
N ARG A 152 -19.86 15.96 13.49
CA ARG A 152 -20.63 17.20 13.21
C ARG A 152 -19.94 18.15 12.27
N GLY A 153 -18.66 17.91 11.98
CA GLY A 153 -17.77 18.89 11.35
C GLY A 153 -17.08 19.73 12.42
N GLY A 154 -16.34 20.76 11.98
CA GLY A 154 -15.54 21.62 12.87
C GLY A 154 -14.11 21.74 12.35
N GLU A 155 -13.19 22.10 13.24
CA GLU A 155 -11.77 22.26 12.91
C GLU A 155 -10.95 21.32 13.80
N THR A 156 -9.98 20.64 13.16
CA THR A 156 -9.03 19.76 13.86
C THR A 156 -7.67 19.83 13.24
N SER A 157 -6.65 19.36 13.96
CA SER A 157 -5.30 19.16 13.45
C SER A 157 -5.02 17.67 13.24
N VAL A 158 -4.39 17.33 12.13
CA VAL A 158 -4.10 15.94 11.73
C VAL A 158 -2.60 15.75 11.64
N ASP A 159 -2.09 14.75 12.34
CA ASP A 159 -0.69 14.33 12.18
C ASP A 159 -0.48 13.75 10.77
N GLY A 160 0.45 14.33 10.03
CA GLY A 160 0.79 13.93 8.66
C GLY A 160 1.88 12.86 8.56
N THR A 161 2.27 12.22 9.65
CA THR A 161 3.25 11.11 9.65
C THR A 161 2.78 9.98 8.73
N SER A 162 1.48 9.70 8.71
CA SER A 162 0.86 8.81 7.72
C SER A 162 -0.24 9.51 6.94
N SER A 163 -0.16 9.45 5.62
CA SER A 163 -1.20 9.92 4.69
C SER A 163 -2.57 9.27 4.92
N GLN A 164 -2.60 8.12 5.59
CA GLN A 164 -3.82 7.35 5.81
C GLN A 164 -4.80 8.05 6.75
N TYR A 165 -4.31 8.79 7.77
CA TYR A 165 -5.17 9.55 8.68
C TYR A 165 -5.92 10.65 7.93
N LEU A 166 -5.20 11.46 7.17
CA LEU A 166 -5.80 12.51 6.36
C LEU A 166 -6.73 11.93 5.27
N SER A 167 -6.32 10.86 4.60
CA SER A 167 -7.14 10.19 3.58
C SER A 167 -8.47 9.67 4.15
N ALA A 168 -8.44 9.11 5.36
CA ALA A 168 -9.62 8.61 6.05
C ALA A 168 -10.60 9.75 6.40
N LEU A 169 -10.09 10.85 6.95
CA LEU A 169 -10.90 12.04 7.27
C LEU A 169 -11.47 12.69 6.02
N LEU A 170 -10.69 12.79 4.95
CA LEU A 170 -11.16 13.35 3.66
C LEU A 170 -12.31 12.54 3.05
N LEU A 171 -12.37 11.21 3.30
CA LEU A 171 -13.48 10.37 2.84
C LEU A 171 -14.72 10.48 3.73
N ALA A 172 -14.57 10.74 5.03
CA ALA A 172 -15.70 10.88 5.95
C ALA A 172 -16.28 12.30 5.99
N ALA A 173 -15.43 13.33 5.99
CA ALA A 173 -15.83 14.74 6.16
C ALA A 173 -16.91 15.24 5.18
N PRO A 174 -16.95 14.83 3.88
CA PRO A 174 -18.04 15.26 2.99
C PRO A 174 -19.44 14.88 3.47
N LEU A 175 -19.56 13.80 4.24
CA LEU A 175 -20.85 13.28 4.73
C LEU A 175 -21.17 13.76 6.14
N ALA A 176 -20.27 14.50 6.80
CA ALA A 176 -20.53 15.13 8.10
C ALA A 176 -21.68 16.15 8.01
N GLU A 177 -22.31 16.46 9.14
CA GLU A 177 -23.44 17.42 9.20
C GLU A 177 -23.01 18.83 8.76
N GLY A 178 -21.82 19.28 9.15
CA GLY A 178 -21.29 20.61 8.86
C GLY A 178 -19.92 20.54 8.20
N ASP A 179 -19.42 21.72 7.84
CA ASP A 179 -18.11 21.88 7.21
C ASP A 179 -16.97 21.40 8.12
N THR A 180 -15.94 20.85 7.51
CA THR A 180 -14.75 20.38 8.23
C THR A 180 -13.49 21.08 7.74
N ILE A 181 -12.69 21.59 8.68
CA ILE A 181 -11.36 22.15 8.41
C ILE A 181 -10.31 21.21 9.00
N LEU A 182 -9.42 20.72 8.14
CA LEU A 182 -8.31 19.87 8.52
C LEU A 182 -7.01 20.67 8.39
N ASN A 183 -6.32 20.91 9.50
CA ASN A 183 -4.99 21.50 9.52
C ASN A 183 -3.94 20.38 9.58
N VAL A 184 -2.97 20.41 8.68
CA VAL A 184 -1.93 19.37 8.54
C VAL A 184 -0.58 20.07 8.57
N PRO A 185 0.07 20.19 9.73
CA PRO A 185 1.32 20.95 9.86
C PRO A 185 2.44 20.45 8.94
N PHE A 186 2.50 19.15 8.71
CA PHE A 186 3.39 18.50 7.73
C PHE A 186 2.66 17.29 7.13
N LEU A 187 3.07 16.85 5.96
CA LEU A 187 2.47 15.69 5.29
C LEU A 187 3.53 14.84 4.60
N ASN A 188 3.65 13.59 5.06
CA ASN A 188 4.37 12.55 4.36
C ASN A 188 3.44 11.86 3.32
N GLU A 189 4.04 11.15 2.38
CA GLU A 189 3.28 10.29 1.46
C GLU A 189 2.21 11.06 0.65
N VAL A 190 2.51 12.28 0.23
CA VAL A 190 1.58 13.18 -0.51
C VAL A 190 0.81 12.46 -1.62
N PRO A 191 1.40 11.60 -2.47
CA PRO A 191 0.68 10.95 -3.56
C PRO A 191 -0.53 10.12 -3.11
N TYR A 192 -0.52 9.54 -1.91
CA TYR A 192 -1.67 8.78 -1.40
C TYR A 192 -2.84 9.68 -1.02
N VAL A 193 -2.57 10.93 -0.60
CA VAL A 193 -3.60 11.95 -0.42
C VAL A 193 -4.12 12.41 -1.77
N GLU A 194 -3.25 12.60 -2.77
CA GLU A 194 -3.65 12.95 -4.14
C GLU A 194 -4.55 11.88 -4.77
N MET A 195 -4.31 10.59 -4.50
CA MET A 195 -5.23 9.51 -4.89
C MET A 195 -6.63 9.71 -4.29
N THR A 196 -6.69 10.07 -3.01
CA THR A 196 -7.98 10.34 -2.33
C THR A 196 -8.67 11.56 -2.93
N LEU A 197 -7.93 12.65 -3.15
CA LEU A 197 -8.45 13.86 -3.80
C LEU A 197 -8.94 13.60 -5.22
N ALA A 198 -8.25 12.74 -5.98
CA ALA A 198 -8.68 12.32 -7.31
C ALA A 198 -10.03 11.58 -7.26
N TRP A 199 -10.24 10.69 -6.31
CA TRP A 199 -11.53 10.03 -6.08
C TRP A 199 -12.63 11.03 -5.70
N LEU A 200 -12.35 11.94 -4.76
CA LEU A 200 -13.31 12.97 -4.33
C LEU A 200 -13.67 13.92 -5.50
N LYS A 201 -12.70 14.27 -6.33
CA LYS A 201 -12.94 15.06 -7.56
C LYS A 201 -13.86 14.33 -8.54
N ARG A 202 -13.66 13.02 -8.77
CA ARG A 202 -14.57 12.19 -9.62
C ARG A 202 -15.99 12.15 -9.05
N GLN A 203 -16.12 12.22 -7.72
CA GLN A 203 -17.40 12.29 -7.02
C GLN A 203 -18.04 13.70 -7.02
N ASN A 204 -17.35 14.70 -7.57
CA ASN A 204 -17.74 16.11 -7.53
C ASN A 204 -17.91 16.65 -6.11
N ILE A 205 -17.10 16.17 -5.17
CA ILE A 205 -17.09 16.66 -3.79
C ILE A 205 -16.51 18.08 -3.76
N ASN A 206 -17.25 18.99 -3.13
CA ASN A 206 -16.82 20.37 -2.94
C ASN A 206 -15.85 20.44 -1.75
N LEU A 207 -14.58 20.61 -2.06
CA LEU A 207 -13.50 20.81 -1.08
C LEU A 207 -12.45 21.77 -1.65
N LYS A 208 -11.76 22.47 -0.78
CA LYS A 208 -10.65 23.36 -1.10
C LYS A 208 -9.43 22.98 -0.28
N TYR A 209 -8.25 23.14 -0.84
CA TYR A 209 -6.99 22.94 -0.13
C TYR A 209 -5.91 23.88 -0.68
N ASN A 210 -4.91 24.18 0.13
CA ASN A 210 -3.77 24.98 -0.28
C ASN A 210 -2.70 24.12 -1.00
N LYS A 211 -1.81 24.78 -1.75
CA LYS A 211 -0.78 24.10 -2.57
C LYS A 211 0.17 23.21 -1.77
N ASN A 212 0.37 23.52 -0.49
CA ASN A 212 1.30 22.79 0.37
C ASN A 212 0.63 21.67 1.16
N TYR A 213 -0.66 21.39 0.90
CA TYR A 213 -1.45 20.36 1.59
C TYR A 213 -1.50 20.51 3.11
N THR A 214 -1.34 21.78 3.63
CA THR A 214 -1.36 22.05 5.08
C THR A 214 -2.74 22.44 5.61
N ARG A 215 -3.69 22.72 4.73
CA ARG A 215 -5.07 23.05 5.13
C ARG A 215 -6.07 22.62 4.08
N PHE A 216 -7.11 21.93 4.55
CA PHE A 216 -8.25 21.46 3.74
C PHE A 216 -9.54 22.01 4.34
N HIS A 217 -10.45 22.49 3.48
CA HIS A 217 -11.80 22.87 3.84
C HIS A 217 -12.76 22.02 3.04
N VAL A 218 -13.49 21.13 3.72
CA VAL A 218 -14.45 20.18 3.14
C VAL A 218 -15.85 20.65 3.51
N ILE A 219 -16.68 20.90 2.53
CA ILE A 219 -18.09 21.22 2.76
C ILE A 219 -18.81 19.95 3.23
N GLY A 220 -19.61 20.07 4.29
CA GLY A 220 -20.41 18.97 4.82
C GLY A 220 -21.72 18.74 4.08
N GLY A 221 -22.50 17.76 4.51
CA GLY A 221 -23.84 17.47 3.97
C GLY A 221 -23.86 16.97 2.51
N GLN A 222 -22.74 16.54 1.99
CA GLN A 222 -22.62 16.01 0.63
C GLN A 222 -22.92 14.51 0.58
N GLN A 223 -23.03 13.95 -0.61
CA GLN A 223 -23.30 12.53 -0.83
C GLN A 223 -22.43 11.98 -1.94
N PHE A 224 -21.94 10.75 -1.78
CA PHE A 224 -21.31 10.01 -2.85
C PHE A 224 -22.35 9.50 -3.85
N LYS A 225 -21.92 9.48 -5.12
CA LYS A 225 -22.73 9.01 -6.25
C LYS A 225 -22.26 7.64 -6.71
N PRO A 226 -23.17 6.81 -7.22
CA PRO A 226 -22.78 5.57 -7.90
C PRO A 226 -21.84 5.84 -9.06
N PHE A 227 -20.96 4.90 -9.33
CA PHE A 227 -19.97 5.00 -10.40
C PHE A 227 -19.70 3.65 -11.07
N ASN A 228 -19.03 3.69 -12.21
CA ASN A 228 -18.56 2.52 -12.94
C ASN A 228 -17.12 2.79 -13.38
N GLU A 229 -16.17 2.25 -12.59
CA GLU A 229 -14.74 2.56 -12.76
C GLU A 229 -13.90 1.29 -12.81
N THR A 230 -12.81 1.34 -13.56
CA THR A 230 -11.79 0.30 -13.59
C THR A 230 -10.64 0.71 -12.66
N ILE A 231 -10.24 -0.18 -11.77
CA ILE A 231 -9.07 0.04 -10.91
C ILE A 231 -7.81 -0.07 -11.77
N PRO A 232 -6.94 0.94 -11.76
CA PRO A 232 -5.67 0.88 -12.49
C PRO A 232 -4.72 -0.13 -11.86
N GLY A 233 -3.76 -0.62 -12.64
CA GLY A 233 -2.70 -1.50 -12.15
C GLY A 233 -1.89 -0.85 -11.04
N ASP A 234 -1.41 -1.67 -10.11
CA ASP A 234 -0.69 -1.24 -8.91
C ASP A 234 0.80 -1.01 -9.22
N PHE A 235 1.25 0.24 -9.12
CA PHE A 235 2.67 0.57 -9.32
C PHE A 235 3.59 0.04 -8.23
N SER A 236 3.09 -0.10 -7.00
CA SER A 236 3.86 -0.74 -5.94
C SER A 236 4.15 -2.20 -6.28
N THR A 237 3.14 -2.89 -6.83
CA THR A 237 3.28 -4.28 -7.31
C THR A 237 4.17 -4.35 -8.54
N ALA A 238 4.05 -3.40 -9.49
CA ALA A 238 4.86 -3.37 -10.71
C ALA A 238 6.37 -3.19 -10.43
N ALA A 239 6.73 -2.58 -9.32
CA ALA A 239 8.13 -2.39 -8.93
C ALA A 239 8.88 -3.73 -8.77
N PHE A 240 8.20 -4.81 -8.34
CA PHE A 240 8.85 -6.10 -8.11
C PHE A 240 9.32 -6.79 -9.41
N PRO A 241 8.48 -7.04 -10.43
CA PRO A 241 8.96 -7.64 -11.67
C PRO A 241 9.89 -6.71 -12.46
N LEU A 242 9.74 -5.37 -12.37
CA LEU A 242 10.73 -4.45 -12.95
C LEU A 242 12.09 -4.60 -12.27
N ALA A 243 12.13 -4.59 -10.94
CA ALA A 243 13.36 -4.78 -10.18
C ALA A 243 13.99 -6.16 -10.47
N ALA A 244 13.21 -7.24 -10.48
CA ALA A 244 13.71 -8.57 -10.79
C ALA A 244 14.38 -8.63 -12.16
N ALA A 245 13.77 -8.07 -13.20
CA ALA A 245 14.38 -8.00 -14.53
C ALA A 245 15.69 -7.21 -14.53
N ILE A 246 15.72 -6.05 -13.82
CA ILE A 246 16.89 -5.18 -13.73
C ILE A 246 18.06 -5.90 -13.05
N VAL A 247 17.82 -6.52 -11.87
CA VAL A 247 18.91 -7.10 -11.06
C VAL A 247 19.38 -8.47 -11.56
N THR A 248 18.53 -9.20 -12.29
CA THR A 248 18.90 -10.50 -12.87
C THR A 248 19.36 -10.41 -14.34
N GLY A 249 19.27 -9.24 -14.97
CA GLY A 249 19.55 -9.06 -16.39
C GLY A 249 18.49 -9.66 -17.31
N GLY A 250 17.31 -9.92 -16.79
CA GLY A 250 16.14 -10.41 -17.53
C GLY A 250 15.44 -9.34 -18.34
N GLY A 251 14.34 -9.72 -18.99
CA GLY A 251 13.48 -8.81 -19.76
C GLY A 251 12.02 -8.96 -19.41
N ILE A 252 11.33 -7.84 -19.16
CA ILE A 252 9.93 -7.84 -18.81
C ILE A 252 9.16 -6.74 -19.52
N LEU A 253 7.94 -7.06 -19.99
CA LEU A 253 6.95 -6.09 -20.40
C LEU A 253 5.77 -6.17 -19.41
N ILE A 254 5.53 -5.08 -18.70
CA ILE A 254 4.40 -4.98 -17.77
C ILE A 254 3.31 -4.14 -18.40
N ARG A 255 2.10 -4.68 -18.42
CA ARG A 255 0.89 -4.02 -18.91
C ARG A 255 0.05 -3.46 -17.77
N ASN A 256 -1.01 -2.74 -18.12
CA ASN A 256 -2.02 -2.18 -17.22
C ASN A 256 -1.48 -1.08 -16.29
N LEU A 257 -0.50 -0.29 -16.75
CA LEU A 257 0.09 0.82 -15.99
C LEU A 257 -0.34 2.18 -16.56
N ASP A 258 -1.08 2.97 -15.78
CA ASP A 258 -1.43 4.36 -16.17
C ASP A 258 -0.49 5.35 -15.49
N PHE A 259 0.49 5.86 -16.22
CA PHE A 259 1.45 6.84 -15.71
C PHE A 259 0.83 8.21 -15.39
N ASN A 260 -0.41 8.49 -15.81
CA ASN A 260 -1.14 9.70 -15.41
C ASN A 260 -1.84 9.54 -14.05
N ASP A 261 -1.95 8.30 -13.54
CA ASP A 261 -2.53 8.03 -12.24
C ASP A 261 -1.67 8.65 -11.11
N PRO A 262 -2.26 9.15 -10.03
CA PRO A 262 -1.53 9.77 -8.92
C PRO A 262 -0.73 8.80 -8.04
N GLN A 263 -0.71 7.50 -8.30
CA GLN A 263 0.08 6.54 -7.51
C GLN A 263 1.55 6.98 -7.41
N GLY A 264 2.04 7.15 -6.17
CA GLY A 264 3.40 7.62 -5.91
C GLY A 264 4.47 6.66 -6.40
N ASP A 265 4.21 5.36 -6.27
CA ASP A 265 5.21 4.32 -6.54
C ASP A 265 5.55 4.14 -8.04
N LYS A 266 4.86 4.84 -8.96
CA LYS A 266 5.35 5.00 -10.33
C LYS A 266 6.76 5.63 -10.39
N ALA A 267 7.15 6.34 -9.33
CA ALA A 267 8.49 6.89 -9.17
C ALA A 267 9.60 5.82 -9.15
N PHE A 268 9.26 4.54 -8.91
CA PHE A 268 10.22 3.44 -9.05
C PHE A 268 10.99 3.51 -10.38
N VAL A 269 10.29 3.83 -11.47
CA VAL A 269 10.91 3.93 -12.81
C VAL A 269 12.01 4.99 -12.84
N ASP A 270 11.76 6.18 -12.31
CA ASP A 270 12.74 7.26 -12.33
C ASP A 270 13.84 7.05 -11.28
N LEU A 271 13.52 6.46 -10.13
CA LEU A 271 14.50 6.10 -9.12
C LEU A 271 15.47 5.03 -9.63
N ALA A 272 14.96 3.99 -10.30
CA ALA A 272 15.79 2.95 -10.92
C ALA A 272 16.62 3.50 -12.10
N ARG A 273 16.07 4.38 -12.93
CA ARG A 273 16.81 5.08 -13.99
C ARG A 273 17.98 5.90 -13.43
N ARG A 274 17.80 6.56 -12.29
CA ARG A 274 18.87 7.28 -11.59
C ARG A 274 19.98 6.34 -11.11
N MET A 275 19.68 5.06 -10.96
CA MET A 275 20.67 4.02 -10.64
C MET A 275 21.22 3.32 -11.90
N GLY A 276 20.86 3.77 -13.10
CA GLY A 276 21.39 3.23 -14.37
C GLY A 276 20.50 2.21 -15.06
N ALA A 277 19.29 1.94 -14.55
CA ALA A 277 18.38 1.04 -15.25
C ALA A 277 17.80 1.67 -16.52
N ASP A 278 17.73 0.89 -17.60
CA ASP A 278 17.05 1.28 -18.85
C ASP A 278 15.62 0.74 -18.86
N ILE A 279 14.66 1.60 -18.52
CA ILE A 279 13.23 1.27 -18.49
C ILE A 279 12.52 2.12 -19.54
N GLU A 280 11.95 1.48 -20.54
CA GLU A 280 11.06 2.12 -21.51
C GLU A 280 9.65 2.23 -20.92
N THR A 281 8.99 3.38 -21.06
CA THR A 281 7.61 3.58 -20.64
C THR A 281 6.76 4.14 -21.77
N GLY A 282 5.48 3.76 -21.81
CA GLY A 282 4.53 4.25 -22.78
C GLY A 282 3.10 4.15 -22.26
N PRO A 283 2.10 4.47 -23.09
CA PRO A 283 0.70 4.34 -22.71
C PRO A 283 0.37 2.90 -22.29
N GLY A 284 0.10 2.71 -21.00
CA GLY A 284 -0.31 1.43 -20.45
C GLY A 284 0.81 0.42 -20.18
N PHE A 285 2.09 0.76 -20.30
CA PHE A 285 3.17 -0.21 -20.10
C PHE A 285 4.48 0.38 -19.55
N ALA A 286 5.28 -0.52 -18.95
CA ALA A 286 6.70 -0.33 -18.70
C ALA A 286 7.46 -1.57 -19.19
N ARG A 287 8.69 -1.39 -19.72
CA ARG A 287 9.52 -2.45 -20.26
C ARG A 287 10.97 -2.33 -19.82
N VAL A 288 11.55 -3.45 -19.40
CA VAL A 288 12.99 -3.66 -19.26
C VAL A 288 13.43 -4.63 -20.35
N LYS A 289 14.45 -4.27 -21.14
CA LYS A 289 15.01 -5.17 -22.16
C LYS A 289 15.98 -6.17 -21.52
N PRO A 290 16.05 -7.42 -22.02
CA PRO A 290 17.04 -8.38 -21.55
C PRO A 290 18.48 -7.88 -21.76
N GLY A 291 19.33 -8.14 -20.79
CA GLY A 291 20.74 -7.82 -20.83
C GLY A 291 21.28 -7.35 -19.47
N PRO A 292 22.60 -7.40 -19.30
CA PRO A 292 23.21 -6.97 -18.05
C PRO A 292 23.02 -5.46 -17.86
N VAL A 293 22.54 -5.07 -16.69
CA VAL A 293 22.39 -3.68 -16.28
C VAL A 293 23.53 -3.31 -15.34
N LYS A 294 24.31 -2.29 -15.69
CA LYS A 294 25.31 -1.75 -14.77
C LYS A 294 24.67 -0.72 -13.86
N LEU A 295 24.26 -1.19 -12.69
CA LEU A 295 23.71 -0.32 -11.65
C LEU A 295 24.83 0.42 -10.92
N HIS A 296 24.57 1.67 -10.56
CA HIS A 296 25.45 2.52 -9.75
C HIS A 296 24.70 3.11 -8.56
N SER A 297 25.44 3.49 -7.55
CA SER A 297 24.88 4.08 -6.33
C SER A 297 24.19 5.43 -6.57
N ALA A 298 23.19 5.70 -5.75
CA ALA A 298 22.44 6.95 -5.75
C ALA A 298 22.01 7.33 -4.33
N GLU A 299 21.63 8.59 -4.16
CA GLU A 299 20.91 9.07 -2.98
C GLU A 299 19.45 9.26 -3.36
N LEU A 300 18.55 8.51 -2.71
CA LEU A 300 17.14 8.42 -3.05
C LEU A 300 16.28 8.90 -1.88
N ASP A 301 15.48 9.93 -2.11
CA ASP A 301 14.46 10.40 -1.17
C ASP A 301 13.18 9.57 -1.37
N LEU A 302 12.72 8.89 -0.32
CA LEU A 302 11.56 7.99 -0.34
C LEU A 302 10.38 8.50 0.48
N ASN A 303 10.34 9.79 0.85
CA ASN A 303 9.23 10.34 1.62
C ASN A 303 7.87 10.08 0.97
N SER A 304 7.78 10.27 -0.33
CA SER A 304 6.55 10.05 -1.11
C SER A 304 6.25 8.59 -1.43
N THR A 305 7.22 7.68 -1.25
CA THR A 305 7.16 6.29 -1.72
C THR A 305 7.77 5.29 -0.73
N PRO A 306 7.34 5.31 0.55
CA PRO A 306 7.94 4.46 1.59
C PRO A 306 7.77 2.96 1.30
N ASP A 307 6.78 2.60 0.50
CA ASP A 307 6.51 1.24 0.09
C ASP A 307 7.55 0.67 -0.88
N LEU A 308 8.34 1.53 -1.52
CA LEU A 308 9.45 1.12 -2.39
C LEU A 308 10.75 0.83 -1.63
N LEU A 309 10.87 1.19 -0.34
CA LEU A 309 12.10 1.00 0.42
C LEU A 309 12.60 -0.46 0.38
N PRO A 310 11.76 -1.50 0.62
CA PRO A 310 12.24 -2.88 0.59
C PRO A 310 12.85 -3.27 -0.75
N ILE A 311 12.13 -3.02 -1.85
CA ILE A 311 12.62 -3.44 -3.17
C ILE A 311 13.80 -2.60 -3.67
N LEU A 312 13.83 -1.29 -3.37
CA LEU A 312 14.97 -0.45 -3.73
C LEU A 312 16.22 -0.79 -2.91
N SER A 313 16.10 -1.31 -1.69
CA SER A 313 17.24 -1.81 -0.93
C SER A 313 17.88 -3.04 -1.58
N VAL A 314 17.10 -3.88 -2.26
CA VAL A 314 17.60 -5.00 -3.08
C VAL A 314 18.29 -4.51 -4.34
N VAL A 315 17.69 -3.54 -5.05
CA VAL A 315 18.34 -2.92 -6.23
C VAL A 315 19.66 -2.27 -5.81
N ALA A 316 19.68 -1.59 -4.65
CA ALA A 316 20.89 -0.99 -4.08
C ALA A 316 21.97 -2.03 -3.73
N ALA A 317 21.57 -3.20 -3.22
CA ALA A 317 22.48 -4.29 -2.93
C ALA A 317 23.17 -4.86 -4.19
N CYS A 318 22.56 -4.69 -5.37
CA CYS A 318 23.11 -5.11 -6.65
C CYS A 318 23.86 -3.99 -7.40
N ALA A 319 23.95 -2.78 -6.84
CA ALA A 319 24.57 -1.62 -7.48
C ALA A 319 26.03 -1.44 -7.06
N ASP A 320 26.87 -0.84 -7.92
CA ASP A 320 28.24 -0.47 -7.57
C ASP A 320 28.22 0.75 -6.62
N GLY A 321 28.91 0.66 -5.48
CA GLY A 321 29.06 1.76 -4.52
C GLY A 321 28.07 1.73 -3.35
N ILE A 322 27.78 2.88 -2.72
CA ILE A 322 26.90 2.99 -1.56
C ILE A 322 25.65 3.79 -1.95
N THR A 323 24.49 3.16 -1.92
CA THR A 323 23.21 3.82 -2.12
C THR A 323 22.60 4.22 -0.79
N VAL A 324 22.13 5.47 -0.70
CA VAL A 324 21.45 6.00 0.48
C VAL A 324 19.96 6.13 0.19
N LEU A 325 19.15 5.43 0.97
CA LEU A 325 17.68 5.53 0.98
C LEU A 325 17.33 6.36 2.21
N LYS A 326 16.73 7.54 2.03
CA LYS A 326 16.53 8.53 3.10
C LYS A 326 15.13 9.13 3.15
N ASN A 327 14.89 9.91 4.22
CA ASN A 327 13.65 10.67 4.43
C ASN A 327 12.41 9.76 4.45
N VAL A 328 12.51 8.60 5.11
CA VAL A 328 11.48 7.56 5.07
C VAL A 328 11.22 6.93 6.45
N ALA A 329 11.32 7.73 7.51
CA ALA A 329 11.09 7.30 8.90
C ALA A 329 9.73 6.59 9.07
N GLN A 330 8.70 7.00 8.33
CA GLN A 330 7.38 6.38 8.37
C GLN A 330 7.36 4.90 7.89
N ALA A 331 8.41 4.43 7.22
CA ALA A 331 8.54 3.01 6.89
C ALA A 331 8.73 2.11 8.10
N ARG A 332 9.11 2.69 9.27
CA ARG A 332 9.17 1.97 10.56
C ARG A 332 7.79 1.68 11.15
N LEU A 333 6.75 2.39 10.71
CA LEU A 333 5.37 2.31 11.23
C LEU A 333 4.43 1.52 10.31
N LYS A 334 5.00 0.74 9.36
CA LYS A 334 4.23 -0.10 8.41
C LYS A 334 3.90 -1.47 9.03
N GLU A 335 3.79 -2.50 8.22
CA GLU A 335 3.54 -3.89 8.65
C GLU A 335 4.61 -4.38 9.62
N THR A 336 5.85 -3.96 9.37
CA THR A 336 7.03 -4.12 10.21
C THR A 336 7.81 -2.81 10.25
N ASP A 337 8.85 -2.72 11.06
CA ASP A 337 9.92 -1.74 10.85
C ASP A 337 10.74 -2.16 9.62
N ARG A 338 10.31 -1.70 8.44
CA ARG A 338 10.90 -2.09 7.17
C ARG A 338 12.38 -1.71 7.04
N ILE A 339 12.81 -0.62 7.71
CA ILE A 339 14.21 -0.20 7.71
C ILE A 339 15.04 -1.24 8.48
N ALA A 340 14.65 -1.53 9.72
CA ALA A 340 15.38 -2.49 10.56
C ALA A 340 15.35 -3.91 9.98
N VAL A 341 14.18 -4.36 9.49
CA VAL A 341 14.02 -5.71 8.93
C VAL A 341 14.86 -5.88 7.66
N MET A 342 14.76 -4.99 6.69
CA MET A 342 15.55 -5.10 5.45
C MET A 342 17.05 -4.98 5.73
N ALA A 343 17.46 -4.11 6.65
CA ALA A 343 18.87 -4.01 7.06
C ALA A 343 19.38 -5.31 7.69
N HIS A 344 18.56 -5.93 8.55
CA HIS A 344 18.90 -7.20 9.21
C HIS A 344 18.99 -8.34 8.19
N GLU A 345 17.98 -8.51 7.32
CA GLU A 345 17.91 -9.64 6.42
C GLU A 345 18.94 -9.54 5.28
N LEU A 346 19.19 -8.36 4.73
CA LEU A 346 20.26 -8.17 3.76
C LEU A 346 21.66 -8.42 4.33
N ARG A 347 21.89 -8.13 5.63
CA ARG A 347 23.14 -8.50 6.29
C ARG A 347 23.33 -10.01 6.39
N LYS A 348 22.26 -10.80 6.63
CA LYS A 348 22.32 -12.27 6.56
C LYS A 348 22.73 -12.75 5.15
N MET A 349 22.28 -12.05 4.11
CA MET A 349 22.65 -12.32 2.72
C MET A 349 24.04 -11.78 2.33
N GLY A 350 24.83 -11.29 3.29
CA GLY A 350 26.22 -10.85 3.09
C GLY A 350 26.38 -9.39 2.63
N ILE A 351 25.33 -8.60 2.64
CA ILE A 351 25.37 -7.18 2.25
C ILE A 351 25.66 -6.30 3.47
N ARG A 352 26.54 -5.31 3.29
CA ARG A 352 26.76 -4.30 4.33
C ARG A 352 25.68 -3.24 4.25
N VAL A 353 24.93 -3.08 5.33
CA VAL A 353 23.89 -2.07 5.47
C VAL A 353 24.14 -1.28 6.75
N GLU A 354 24.10 0.05 6.65
CA GLU A 354 24.10 0.96 7.78
C GLU A 354 22.68 1.52 7.93
N GLU A 355 22.12 1.40 9.14
CA GLU A 355 20.75 1.81 9.46
C GLU A 355 20.77 3.21 10.07
N PHE A 356 19.86 4.09 9.62
CA PHE A 356 19.61 5.44 10.16
C PHE A 356 18.19 5.51 10.73
N GLU A 357 17.89 6.55 11.47
CA GLU A 357 16.55 6.80 12.01
C GLU A 357 15.50 6.89 10.89
N ASP A 358 15.83 7.57 9.79
CA ASP A 358 14.94 7.86 8.66
C ASP A 358 15.32 7.13 7.36
N GLY A 359 16.11 6.03 7.44
CA GLY A 359 16.53 5.32 6.24
C GLY A 359 17.69 4.36 6.45
N MET A 360 18.42 4.07 5.36
CA MET A 360 19.58 3.20 5.39
C MET A 360 20.58 3.51 4.26
N ALA A 361 21.86 3.15 4.48
CA ALA A 361 22.86 3.08 3.43
C ALA A 361 23.19 1.62 3.11
N VAL A 362 23.06 1.23 1.86
CA VAL A 362 23.32 -0.12 1.35
C VAL A 362 24.58 -0.10 0.49
N THR A 363 25.60 -0.86 0.91
CA THR A 363 26.81 -1.07 0.09
C THR A 363 26.58 -2.23 -0.85
N GLY A 364 26.67 -1.99 -2.15
CA GLY A 364 26.52 -3.02 -3.16
C GLY A 364 27.54 -4.14 -3.04
N GLY A 365 27.15 -5.36 -3.39
CA GLY A 365 28.00 -6.54 -3.23
C GLY A 365 27.37 -7.78 -3.85
N LYS A 366 27.98 -8.93 -3.60
CA LYS A 366 27.48 -10.23 -4.06
C LYS A 366 26.57 -10.80 -2.98
N LEU A 367 25.27 -10.91 -3.28
CA LEU A 367 24.29 -11.57 -2.44
C LEU A 367 24.59 -13.07 -2.34
N LYS A 368 24.37 -13.63 -1.15
CA LYS A 368 24.53 -15.06 -0.84
C LYS A 368 23.21 -15.64 -0.37
N PRO A 369 22.92 -16.91 -0.68
CA PRO A 369 21.76 -17.58 -0.13
C PRO A 369 21.75 -17.54 1.41
N ALA A 370 20.58 -17.36 1.99
CA ALA A 370 20.39 -17.31 3.42
C ALA A 370 18.98 -17.74 3.82
N HIS A 371 18.82 -18.08 5.10
CA HIS A 371 17.51 -18.25 5.71
C HIS A 371 17.08 -16.89 6.31
N VAL A 372 16.06 -16.29 5.72
CA VAL A 372 15.57 -14.93 5.99
C VAL A 372 14.09 -14.95 6.38
N ASP A 373 13.64 -13.95 7.11
CA ASP A 373 12.24 -13.82 7.54
C ASP A 373 11.62 -12.54 6.98
N SER A 374 10.42 -12.66 6.47
CA SER A 374 9.65 -11.49 6.02
C SER A 374 8.95 -10.76 7.17
N PHE A 375 8.91 -11.35 8.36
CA PHE A 375 8.15 -10.86 9.51
C PHE A 375 6.68 -10.57 9.17
N ARG A 376 6.10 -11.39 8.28
CA ARG A 376 4.73 -11.25 7.75
C ARG A 376 4.48 -9.94 6.97
N ASP A 377 5.54 -9.30 6.48
CA ASP A 377 5.41 -8.15 5.57
C ASP A 377 5.58 -8.61 4.11
N HIS A 378 4.51 -8.43 3.33
CA HIS A 378 4.45 -8.84 1.94
C HIS A 378 5.53 -8.19 1.05
N ARG A 379 5.89 -6.93 1.32
CA ARG A 379 6.91 -6.22 0.53
C ARG A 379 8.31 -6.70 0.87
N VAL A 380 8.55 -7.01 2.14
CA VAL A 380 9.79 -7.66 2.58
C VAL A 380 9.90 -9.04 1.95
N ALA A 381 8.85 -9.87 2.02
CA ALA A 381 8.84 -11.21 1.44
C ALA A 381 9.18 -11.19 -0.07
N MET A 382 8.47 -10.36 -0.86
CA MET A 382 8.71 -10.23 -2.29
C MET A 382 10.10 -9.67 -2.62
N SER A 383 10.60 -8.71 -1.82
CA SER A 383 11.95 -8.14 -2.01
C SER A 383 13.03 -9.18 -1.74
N LEU A 384 12.92 -9.95 -0.66
CA LEU A 384 13.85 -11.02 -0.33
C LEU A 384 13.80 -12.16 -1.36
N ALA A 385 12.65 -12.45 -1.95
CA ALA A 385 12.53 -13.39 -3.06
C ALA A 385 13.36 -12.91 -4.27
N ILE A 386 13.25 -11.64 -4.63
CA ILE A 386 14.04 -11.06 -5.72
C ILE A 386 15.54 -11.04 -5.38
N ALA A 387 15.90 -10.74 -4.12
CA ALA A 387 17.28 -10.85 -3.66
C ALA A 387 17.84 -12.29 -3.82
N GLY A 388 17.04 -13.30 -3.48
CA GLY A 388 17.39 -14.72 -3.67
C GLY A 388 17.66 -15.10 -5.13
N MET A 389 16.91 -14.52 -6.09
CA MET A 389 17.13 -14.74 -7.52
C MET A 389 18.50 -14.26 -8.01
N THR A 390 19.14 -13.31 -7.31
CA THR A 390 20.45 -12.75 -7.70
C THR A 390 21.63 -13.48 -7.07
N CYS A 391 21.39 -14.43 -6.17
CA CYS A 391 22.46 -15.24 -5.59
C CYS A 391 23.21 -16.03 -6.67
N GLY A 392 24.50 -16.34 -6.44
CA GLY A 392 25.32 -16.94 -7.49
C GLY A 392 24.75 -18.25 -8.06
N ALA A 393 24.85 -18.48 -9.36
CA ALA A 393 24.39 -19.71 -10.02
C ALA A 393 25.10 -20.98 -9.50
N ASP A 394 26.29 -20.84 -8.95
CA ASP A 394 27.09 -21.93 -8.38
C ASP A 394 26.67 -22.29 -6.93
N GLU A 395 25.80 -21.50 -6.32
CA GLU A 395 25.32 -21.74 -4.94
C GLU A 395 24.35 -22.93 -4.94
N LYS A 396 24.62 -23.92 -4.08
CA LYS A 396 23.82 -25.14 -4.02
C LYS A 396 22.56 -24.99 -3.20
N GLU A 397 22.63 -24.18 -2.13
CA GLU A 397 21.51 -23.95 -1.23
C GLU A 397 20.61 -22.82 -1.75
N PRO A 398 19.29 -22.93 -1.61
CA PRO A 398 18.38 -21.84 -1.95
C PRO A 398 18.38 -20.77 -0.87
N THR A 399 17.93 -19.56 -1.19
CA THR A 399 17.44 -18.63 -0.17
C THR A 399 16.07 -19.12 0.29
N VAL A 400 15.87 -19.23 1.61
CA VAL A 400 14.59 -19.64 2.22
C VAL A 400 13.98 -18.45 2.93
N ILE A 401 12.75 -18.12 2.59
CA ILE A 401 12.01 -16.98 3.14
C ILE A 401 10.88 -17.50 4.00
N ASP A 402 10.89 -17.16 5.29
CA ASP A 402 9.83 -17.48 6.23
C ASP A 402 8.67 -16.49 6.10
N SER A 403 7.47 -16.90 6.54
CA SER A 403 6.25 -16.09 6.56
C SER A 403 5.84 -15.55 5.17
N ALA A 404 6.20 -16.29 4.10
CA ALA A 404 5.99 -15.87 2.72
C ALA A 404 4.50 -15.86 2.28
N GLU A 405 3.58 -16.45 3.06
CA GLU A 405 2.14 -16.33 2.84
C GLU A 405 1.65 -14.88 2.83
N SER A 406 2.37 -13.97 3.49
CA SER A 406 2.07 -12.53 3.50
C SER A 406 2.05 -11.90 2.11
N ILE A 407 2.70 -12.50 1.10
CA ILE A 407 2.70 -12.04 -0.29
C ILE A 407 1.26 -11.88 -0.82
N GLY A 408 0.34 -12.76 -0.40
CA GLY A 408 -1.07 -12.73 -0.76
C GLY A 408 -1.81 -11.44 -0.40
N VAL A 409 -1.27 -10.62 0.50
CA VAL A 409 -1.87 -9.34 0.92
C VAL A 409 -1.97 -8.33 -0.22
N THR A 410 -1.02 -8.34 -1.19
CA THR A 410 -1.01 -7.38 -2.30
C THR A 410 -0.79 -8.00 -3.67
N TYR A 411 -0.16 -9.19 -3.74
CA TYR A 411 0.13 -9.86 -5.00
C TYR A 411 -0.15 -11.36 -4.88
N PRO A 412 -1.43 -11.77 -4.81
CA PRO A 412 -1.79 -13.18 -4.61
C PRO A 412 -1.21 -14.13 -5.66
N THR A 413 -1.00 -13.67 -6.89
CA THR A 413 -0.47 -14.47 -8.00
C THR A 413 1.05 -14.34 -8.17
N PHE A 414 1.78 -13.75 -7.21
CA PHE A 414 3.23 -13.48 -7.32
C PHE A 414 4.04 -14.71 -7.66
N ILE A 415 3.86 -15.82 -6.93
CA ILE A 415 4.61 -17.06 -7.13
C ILE A 415 4.32 -17.64 -8.52
N ASP A 416 3.06 -17.69 -8.91
CA ASP A 416 2.63 -18.24 -10.20
C ASP A 416 3.12 -17.39 -11.37
N ASP A 417 2.98 -16.05 -11.26
CA ASP A 417 3.42 -15.11 -12.28
C ASP A 417 4.94 -15.13 -12.46
N PHE A 418 5.70 -15.13 -11.36
CA PHE A 418 7.16 -15.18 -11.42
C PHE A 418 7.67 -16.53 -11.93
N SER A 419 7.06 -17.66 -11.51
CA SER A 419 7.40 -19.00 -12.02
C SER A 419 7.13 -19.11 -13.51
N ARG A 420 5.99 -18.59 -13.99
CA ARG A 420 5.66 -18.52 -15.42
C ARG A 420 6.67 -17.67 -16.21
N LEU A 421 7.23 -16.63 -15.60
CA LEU A 421 8.25 -15.77 -16.20
C LEU A 421 9.66 -16.36 -16.13
N GLY A 422 9.88 -17.48 -15.41
CA GLY A 422 11.16 -18.18 -15.34
C GLY A 422 11.85 -18.15 -13.98
N ALA A 423 11.22 -17.61 -12.94
CA ALA A 423 11.76 -17.69 -11.58
C ALA A 423 11.73 -19.12 -11.05
N ASP A 424 12.81 -19.53 -10.38
CA ASP A 424 12.89 -20.84 -9.70
C ASP A 424 12.42 -20.70 -8.24
N PHE A 425 11.10 -20.71 -8.09
CA PHE A 425 10.37 -20.58 -6.84
C PHE A 425 9.75 -21.89 -6.43
N TYR A 426 9.94 -22.29 -5.18
CA TYR A 426 9.37 -23.48 -4.59
C TYR A 426 8.76 -23.17 -3.22
N ALA A 427 7.44 -23.24 -3.11
CA ALA A 427 6.72 -23.02 -1.87
C ALA A 427 6.48 -24.35 -1.14
N VAL A 428 6.72 -24.37 0.21
CA VAL A 428 6.50 -25.50 1.11
C VAL A 428 5.58 -25.11 2.26
#